data_3ac3bf79d3bebb19e42eb431ea2a70d4
#
_entry.id   3ac3bf79d3bebb19e42eb431ea2a70d4
#
_cell.length_a   1.000
_cell.length_b   1.000
_cell.length_c   1.000
_cell.angle_alpha   90.00
_cell.angle_beta   90.00
_cell.angle_gamma   90.00
#
_symmetry.space_group_name_H-M   'P 1'
#
loop_
_entity.id
_entity.type
_entity.pdbx_description
1 polymer ?
#
loop_
_entity_poly.entity_id
_entity_poly.type
_entity_poly.pdbx_seq_one_letter_code
_entity_poly.pdbx_strand_id
1 'polypeptide(L)'
;MRHFLKTMLLLVAAVWPFAMQAKSYQVKSPSGRVSATVNLDKGATITVALDGHTLLKGANINLLLNDGQAALQGDRGVKAKRTKASHTIDAPFYRQRQFRFEANQLDLLAPTGFGLRVVASNEGVAYRFYTTRTGETVVKNESAQYQFGNNRRAWLSPSTNVKNPFQMAFQNIYHDTTLDTLSTVPSFLPATVDCGQAKVTLLESDAHAYPGMWVEADGKGSLNALFAPYPTRMDYHPWRRMTYVAETANYIATSKGARVYPWRIMQISEKDADMPTANMVYALAEPNRIGDTSWIKPGKVSWDWWSDWNLEGVDFRAGINTNTYLYYIDFAAKHKLEYIILDEGWYDSNKGDIMHPIADVDLPRLISYANKRHVGIILWTVFNVIDEQLEEACSHYAKMGVKGFKVDFLDRNDQTAFEMVDRLADACARHHLVLDLHGIYTPTGLNRTYPNVLNFESVFGMEEVKWGSLKNNHPLYDVTFPFIRMQSGSVDFTPGALRNGTRKDWLASYTKPMSQGTRCHQAAEYVVYDSPLTMLSDV
;
A
#
# COMPACT_ATOMS: atom_id res chain seq x y z
N MET A 1 35.18 67.61 -61.05
CA MET A 1 34.16 66.55 -61.07
C MET A 1 34.21 65.80 -59.72
N ARG A 2 33.28 66.06 -58.87
CA ARG A 2 33.24 65.51 -57.48
C ARG A 2 32.27 64.35 -57.47
N HIS A 3 32.75 63.11 -57.10
CA HIS A 3 31.92 61.97 -56.86
C HIS A 3 31.45 61.94 -55.38
N PHE A 4 30.18 61.99 -55.19
CA PHE A 4 29.52 61.75 -53.90
C PHE A 4 29.37 60.24 -53.69
N LEU A 5 30.09 59.68 -52.70
CA LEU A 5 29.80 58.31 -52.18
C LEU A 5 28.71 58.40 -51.10
N LYS A 6 27.55 57.81 -51.32
CA LYS A 6 26.53 57.63 -50.29
C LYS A 6 26.81 56.34 -49.60
N THR A 7 27.23 56.39 -48.33
CA THR A 7 27.37 55.25 -47.45
C THR A 7 25.99 54.93 -46.84
N MET A 8 25.42 53.79 -47.23
CA MET A 8 24.17 53.31 -46.70
C MET A 8 24.48 52.41 -45.47
N LEU A 9 24.22 52.88 -44.25
CA LEU A 9 24.32 52.10 -43.01
C LEU A 9 23.13 51.16 -42.94
N LEU A 10 23.33 49.84 -43.11
CA LEU A 10 22.37 48.82 -42.79
C LEU A 10 22.41 48.55 -41.28
N LEU A 11 21.36 48.98 -40.55
CA LEU A 11 21.11 48.56 -39.18
C LEU A 11 20.55 47.12 -39.23
N VAL A 12 21.41 46.14 -38.97
CA VAL A 12 20.95 44.77 -38.69
C VAL A 12 20.47 44.74 -37.24
N ALA A 13 19.16 44.82 -37.04
CA ALA A 13 18.55 44.55 -35.74
C ALA A 13 18.70 43.05 -35.46
N ALA A 14 19.66 42.68 -34.62
CA ALA A 14 19.77 41.34 -34.09
C ALA A 14 18.58 41.08 -33.17
N VAL A 15 17.55 40.41 -33.71
CA VAL A 15 16.48 39.84 -32.91
C VAL A 15 17.08 38.63 -32.18
N TRP A 16 17.59 38.86 -30.98
CA TRP A 16 17.87 37.74 -30.08
C TRP A 16 16.54 37.10 -29.70
N PRO A 17 16.36 35.79 -29.92
CA PRO A 17 15.21 35.13 -29.39
C PRO A 17 15.36 35.20 -27.85
N PHE A 18 14.48 35.98 -27.21
CA PHE A 18 14.23 35.82 -25.78
C PHE A 18 13.73 34.41 -25.58
N ALA A 19 14.62 33.49 -25.24
CA ALA A 19 14.22 32.20 -24.67
C ALA A 19 13.44 32.56 -23.41
N MET A 20 12.11 32.48 -23.45
CA MET A 20 11.27 32.59 -22.27
C MET A 20 11.74 31.48 -21.34
N GLN A 21 12.48 31.85 -20.31
CA GLN A 21 12.93 30.93 -19.30
C GLN A 21 11.66 30.37 -18.61
N ALA A 22 11.44 29.06 -18.70
CA ALA A 22 10.29 28.40 -18.07
C ALA A 22 10.26 28.78 -16.58
N LYS A 23 9.07 29.14 -16.10
CA LYS A 23 8.90 29.60 -14.73
C LYS A 23 9.16 28.45 -13.75
N SER A 24 10.06 28.67 -12.81
CA SER A 24 10.40 27.72 -11.75
C SER A 24 9.63 28.05 -10.48
N TYR A 25 9.02 27.03 -9.88
CA TYR A 25 8.27 27.14 -8.63
C TYR A 25 8.97 26.30 -7.56
N GLN A 26 9.27 26.92 -6.42
CA GLN A 26 9.91 26.20 -5.30
C GLN A 26 9.00 26.14 -4.09
N VAL A 27 9.01 24.99 -3.41
CA VAL A 27 8.43 24.78 -2.07
C VAL A 27 9.49 24.14 -1.19
N LYS A 28 9.61 24.61 0.07
CA LYS A 28 10.56 24.07 1.06
C LYS A 28 9.79 23.56 2.26
N SER A 29 10.34 22.55 2.93
CA SER A 29 9.84 22.08 4.22
C SER A 29 9.82 23.17 5.29
N PRO A 30 9.10 23.00 6.41
CA PRO A 30 9.14 23.95 7.52
C PRO A 30 10.55 24.23 8.06
N SER A 31 11.43 23.21 8.11
CA SER A 31 12.85 23.40 8.48
C SER A 31 13.70 24.07 7.42
N GLY A 32 13.21 24.14 6.18
CA GLY A 32 13.96 24.63 5.02
C GLY A 32 14.96 23.65 4.40
N ARG A 33 15.21 22.49 5.05
CA ARG A 33 16.21 21.51 4.60
C ARG A 33 15.76 20.71 3.37
N VAL A 34 14.52 20.22 3.36
CA VAL A 34 13.93 19.54 2.20
C VAL A 34 13.32 20.58 1.26
N SER A 35 13.58 20.45 -0.01
CA SER A 35 13.01 21.34 -1.04
C SER A 35 12.57 20.59 -2.29
N ALA A 36 11.50 21.08 -2.91
CA ALA A 36 11.05 20.66 -4.23
C ALA A 36 11.02 21.86 -5.17
N THR A 37 11.68 21.74 -6.32
CA THR A 37 11.64 22.72 -7.41
C THR A 37 10.85 22.13 -8.56
N VAL A 38 9.77 22.80 -8.95
CA VAL A 38 8.83 22.35 -9.98
C VAL A 38 8.99 23.23 -11.23
N ASN A 39 9.23 22.60 -12.37
CA ASN A 39 9.21 23.24 -13.68
C ASN A 39 8.11 22.60 -14.52
N LEU A 40 7.37 23.42 -15.26
CA LEU A 40 6.30 22.96 -16.16
C LEU A 40 6.73 23.25 -17.61
N ASP A 41 6.82 22.18 -18.40
CA ASP A 41 7.04 22.25 -19.83
C ASP A 41 5.98 21.34 -20.52
N LYS A 42 6.34 20.20 -21.09
CA LYS A 42 5.39 19.18 -21.61
C LYS A 42 4.91 18.21 -20.53
N GLY A 43 4.75 18.71 -19.31
CA GLY A 43 4.48 17.98 -18.08
C GLY A 43 5.19 18.69 -16.93
N ALA A 44 5.28 18.04 -15.77
CA ALA A 44 6.05 18.56 -14.65
C ALA A 44 7.38 17.83 -14.50
N THR A 45 8.38 18.59 -14.06
CA THR A 45 9.62 18.08 -13.50
C THR A 45 9.71 18.54 -12.07
N ILE A 46 9.96 17.63 -11.13
CA ILE A 46 10.12 17.92 -9.70
C ILE A 46 11.51 17.50 -9.27
N THR A 47 12.37 18.47 -8.98
CA THR A 47 13.71 18.19 -8.40
C THR A 47 13.59 18.23 -6.89
N VAL A 48 13.95 17.14 -6.23
CA VAL A 48 13.93 17.01 -4.77
C VAL A 48 15.34 17.09 -4.22
N ALA A 49 15.54 17.95 -3.23
CA ALA A 49 16.85 18.17 -2.61
C ALA A 49 16.77 18.19 -1.09
N LEU A 50 17.83 17.73 -0.44
CA LEU A 50 18.08 17.82 1.00
C LEU A 50 19.34 18.68 1.22
N ASP A 51 19.23 19.73 2.03
CA ASP A 51 20.30 20.69 2.32
C ASP A 51 20.99 21.25 1.04
N GLY A 52 20.20 21.45 -0.02
CA GLY A 52 20.67 21.94 -1.32
C GLY A 52 21.24 20.87 -2.26
N HIS A 53 21.45 19.64 -1.79
CA HIS A 53 21.94 18.54 -2.63
C HIS A 53 20.77 17.75 -3.24
N THR A 54 20.76 17.63 -4.55
CA THR A 54 19.72 16.88 -5.28
C THR A 54 19.79 15.40 -4.94
N LEU A 55 18.66 14.84 -4.46
CA LEU A 55 18.50 13.41 -4.24
C LEU A 55 17.95 12.70 -5.48
N LEU A 56 16.94 13.29 -6.10
CA LEU A 56 16.32 12.75 -7.31
C LEU A 56 15.65 13.85 -8.14
N LYS A 57 15.36 13.51 -9.40
CA LYS A 57 14.57 14.32 -10.31
C LYS A 57 13.40 13.48 -10.84
N GLY A 58 12.17 13.78 -10.44
CA GLY A 58 10.96 13.28 -11.09
C GLY A 58 10.75 14.02 -12.41
N ALA A 59 10.79 13.31 -13.52
CA ALA A 59 10.59 13.87 -14.85
C ALA A 59 9.34 13.29 -15.51
N ASN A 60 8.87 13.93 -16.57
CA ASN A 60 7.70 13.48 -17.37
C ASN A 60 6.42 13.24 -16.52
N ILE A 61 6.26 13.96 -15.43
CA ILE A 61 5.10 13.83 -14.54
C ILE A 61 3.88 14.44 -15.22
N ASN A 62 2.93 13.60 -15.65
CA ASN A 62 1.72 14.07 -16.33
C ASN A 62 0.59 13.01 -16.29
N LEU A 63 -0.63 13.45 -16.56
CA LEU A 63 -1.74 12.58 -16.95
C LEU A 63 -2.00 12.75 -18.46
N LEU A 64 -2.07 11.63 -19.16
CA LEU A 64 -2.55 11.57 -20.53
C LEU A 64 -4.04 11.21 -20.50
N LEU A 65 -4.87 12.04 -21.11
CA LEU A 65 -6.32 11.84 -21.18
C LEU A 65 -6.69 11.03 -22.43
N ASN A 66 -7.88 10.47 -22.44
CA ASN A 66 -8.34 9.62 -23.54
C ASN A 66 -8.51 10.38 -24.88
N ASP A 67 -8.73 11.70 -24.82
CA ASP A 67 -8.75 12.58 -26.00
C ASP A 67 -7.35 12.92 -26.56
N GLY A 68 -6.30 12.34 -25.97
CA GLY A 68 -4.91 12.57 -26.33
C GLY A 68 -4.30 13.83 -25.71
N GLN A 69 -5.05 14.62 -24.95
CA GLN A 69 -4.53 15.80 -24.27
C GLN A 69 -3.75 15.43 -23.03
N ALA A 70 -2.69 16.19 -22.75
CA ALA A 70 -1.98 16.16 -21.48
C ALA A 70 -2.65 17.10 -20.47
N ALA A 71 -2.72 16.67 -19.19
CA ALA A 71 -3.27 17.49 -18.12
C ALA A 71 -2.46 18.77 -17.89
N LEU A 72 -1.13 18.66 -17.94
CA LEU A 72 -0.20 19.77 -17.82
C LEU A 72 0.47 20.04 -19.18
N GLN A 73 0.27 21.25 -19.73
CA GLN A 73 0.72 21.65 -21.07
C GLN A 73 1.70 22.83 -21.05
N GLY A 74 2.46 22.99 -19.95
CA GLY A 74 3.39 24.08 -19.74
C GLY A 74 2.92 25.06 -18.67
N ASP A 75 3.67 26.16 -18.50
CA ASP A 75 3.46 27.13 -17.43
C ASP A 75 2.56 28.32 -17.80
N ARG A 76 2.20 28.45 -19.08
CA ARG A 76 1.36 29.56 -19.57
C ARG A 76 -0.03 29.52 -18.94
N GLY A 77 -0.39 30.62 -18.26
CA GLY A 77 -1.70 30.75 -17.62
C GLY A 77 -1.89 29.94 -16.34
N VAL A 78 -0.83 29.29 -15.85
CA VAL A 78 -0.87 28.55 -14.59
C VAL A 78 -1.04 29.49 -13.41
N LYS A 79 -2.02 29.20 -12.55
CA LYS A 79 -2.27 29.89 -11.28
C LYS A 79 -1.56 29.15 -10.16
N ALA A 80 -0.66 29.83 -9.44
CA ALA A 80 0.05 29.27 -8.31
C ALA A 80 -0.50 29.79 -6.99
N LYS A 81 -0.75 28.88 -6.04
CA LYS A 81 -1.15 29.20 -4.67
C LYS A 81 -0.24 28.48 -3.69
N ARG A 82 0.17 29.18 -2.61
CA ARG A 82 0.96 28.59 -1.52
C ARG A 82 0.14 28.58 -0.24
N THR A 83 0.20 27.48 0.50
CA THR A 83 -0.44 27.32 1.79
C THR A 83 0.49 26.57 2.75
N LYS A 84 0.16 26.58 4.03
CA LYS A 84 0.85 25.78 5.06
C LYS A 84 -0.14 24.78 5.64
N ALA A 85 0.29 23.55 5.82
CA ALA A 85 -0.40 22.55 6.61
C ALA A 85 0.32 22.42 7.95
N SER A 86 -0.40 22.57 9.05
CA SER A 86 0.14 22.39 10.40
C SER A 86 -1.02 21.98 11.30
N HIS A 87 -1.10 20.70 11.62
CA HIS A 87 -2.16 20.16 12.45
C HIS A 87 -1.67 18.91 13.19
N THR A 88 -2.32 18.64 14.31
CA THR A 88 -2.13 17.41 15.06
C THR A 88 -3.08 16.35 14.51
N ILE A 89 -2.58 15.15 14.32
CA ILE A 89 -3.32 13.98 13.85
C ILE A 89 -3.52 13.05 15.03
N ASP A 90 -4.78 12.77 15.36
CA ASP A 90 -5.15 11.70 16.28
C ASP A 90 -5.19 10.38 15.51
N ALA A 91 -4.47 9.39 15.99
CA ALA A 91 -4.28 8.09 15.32
C ALA A 91 -4.33 6.95 16.36
N PRO A 92 -5.53 6.62 16.89
CA PRO A 92 -5.68 5.76 18.08
C PRO A 92 -5.17 4.34 17.90
N PHE A 93 -5.11 3.85 16.67
CA PHE A 93 -4.68 2.48 16.33
C PHE A 93 -3.43 2.45 15.44
N TYR A 94 -2.66 3.54 15.47
CA TYR A 94 -1.43 3.68 14.72
C TYR A 94 -0.23 3.65 15.68
N ARG A 95 0.99 3.42 15.16
CA ARG A 95 2.24 3.35 15.92
C ARG A 95 2.50 4.54 16.85
N GLN A 96 1.92 5.68 16.54
CA GLN A 96 1.93 6.89 17.37
C GLN A 96 0.48 7.34 17.54
N ARG A 97 -0.03 7.30 18.76
CA ARG A 97 -1.42 7.70 19.06
C ARG A 97 -1.75 9.13 18.60
N GLN A 98 -0.76 10.00 18.61
CA GLN A 98 -0.90 11.39 18.19
C GLN A 98 0.44 11.90 17.69
N PHE A 99 0.45 12.60 16.56
CA PHE A 99 1.65 13.27 16.06
C PHE A 99 1.30 14.55 15.31
N ARG A 100 2.28 15.45 15.21
CA ARG A 100 2.14 16.71 14.49
C ARG A 100 2.64 16.54 13.04
N PHE A 101 1.79 16.91 12.09
CA PHE A 101 2.18 17.00 10.69
C PHE A 101 2.34 18.47 10.28
N GLU A 102 3.50 18.82 9.74
CA GLU A 102 3.81 20.15 9.26
C GLU A 102 4.40 20.09 7.85
N ALA A 103 3.85 20.91 6.94
CA ALA A 103 4.30 20.97 5.57
C ALA A 103 3.96 22.31 4.92
N ASN A 104 4.75 22.71 3.94
CA ASN A 104 4.40 23.77 3.01
C ASN A 104 3.86 23.17 1.72
N GLN A 105 2.84 23.77 1.15
CA GLN A 105 2.13 23.30 -0.03
C GLN A 105 2.17 24.33 -1.16
N LEU A 106 2.32 23.83 -2.37
CA LEU A 106 2.25 24.57 -3.63
C LEU A 106 1.18 23.92 -4.51
N ASP A 107 0.14 24.68 -4.85
CA ASP A 107 -0.88 24.28 -5.82
C ASP A 107 -0.63 25.03 -7.14
N LEU A 108 -0.56 24.29 -8.23
CA LEU A 108 -0.40 24.80 -9.59
C LEU A 108 -1.64 24.37 -10.40
N LEU A 109 -2.52 25.31 -10.74
CA LEU A 109 -3.72 25.04 -11.54
C LEU A 109 -3.50 25.50 -12.97
N ALA A 110 -3.51 24.57 -13.92
CA ALA A 110 -3.39 24.82 -15.35
C ALA A 110 -4.74 25.24 -15.96
N PRO A 111 -4.73 25.97 -17.10
CA PRO A 111 -5.96 26.33 -17.82
C PRO A 111 -6.81 25.15 -18.28
N THR A 112 -6.22 23.96 -18.38
CA THR A 112 -6.89 22.70 -18.71
C THR A 112 -7.93 22.26 -17.67
N GLY A 113 -7.96 22.90 -16.47
CA GLY A 113 -8.78 22.49 -15.33
C GLY A 113 -8.12 21.37 -14.50
N PHE A 114 -6.90 20.96 -14.85
CA PHE A 114 -6.07 20.09 -14.01
C PHE A 114 -5.05 20.90 -13.24
N GLY A 115 -4.68 20.40 -12.07
CA GLY A 115 -3.63 20.98 -11.26
C GLY A 115 -2.69 19.94 -10.70
N LEU A 116 -1.52 20.43 -10.28
CA LEU A 116 -0.52 19.66 -9.55
C LEU A 116 -0.36 20.30 -8.16
N ARG A 117 -0.57 19.51 -7.12
CA ARG A 117 -0.29 19.90 -5.74
C ARG A 117 1.00 19.25 -5.30
N VAL A 118 1.93 20.05 -4.76
CA VAL A 118 3.21 19.57 -4.23
C VAL A 118 3.32 19.98 -2.77
N VAL A 119 3.70 19.05 -1.92
CA VAL A 119 3.88 19.23 -0.47
C VAL A 119 5.32 18.91 -0.11
N ALA A 120 5.95 19.77 0.69
CA ALA A 120 7.25 19.52 1.29
C ALA A 120 7.13 19.55 2.82
N SER A 121 7.35 18.39 3.44
CA SER A 121 7.49 18.19 4.88
C SER A 121 8.95 17.97 5.24
N ASN A 122 9.27 17.90 6.54
CA ASN A 122 10.62 17.54 6.98
C ASN A 122 10.98 16.08 6.70
N GLU A 123 9.97 15.23 6.44
CA GLU A 123 10.14 13.81 6.14
C GLU A 123 10.23 13.53 4.62
N GLY A 124 9.94 14.51 3.74
CA GLY A 124 10.01 14.28 2.30
C GLY A 124 9.13 15.21 1.48
N VAL A 125 8.96 14.83 0.22
CA VAL A 125 8.14 15.53 -0.76
C VAL A 125 7.05 14.59 -1.27
N ALA A 126 5.84 15.12 -1.46
CA ALA A 126 4.78 14.41 -2.14
C ALA A 126 4.12 15.29 -3.20
N TYR A 127 3.61 14.68 -4.25
CA TYR A 127 2.77 15.35 -5.22
C TYR A 127 1.51 14.54 -5.54
N ARG A 128 0.47 15.25 -5.98
CA ARG A 128 -0.75 14.65 -6.53
C ARG A 128 -1.34 15.52 -7.61
N PHE A 129 -2.02 14.90 -8.54
CA PHE A 129 -2.90 15.62 -9.45
C PHE A 129 -4.24 15.94 -8.77
N TYR A 130 -4.93 16.94 -9.29
CA TYR A 130 -6.33 17.22 -9.00
C TYR A 130 -7.01 17.82 -10.24
N THR A 131 -8.33 17.72 -10.30
CA THR A 131 -9.10 18.37 -11.37
C THR A 131 -10.28 19.15 -10.81
N THR A 132 -10.58 20.29 -11.44
CA THR A 132 -11.75 21.12 -11.17
C THR A 132 -12.86 20.91 -12.21
N ARG A 133 -12.66 20.00 -13.17
CA ARG A 133 -13.63 19.67 -14.20
C ARG A 133 -14.87 19.04 -13.59
N THR A 134 -16.05 19.34 -14.15
CA THR A 134 -17.34 18.80 -13.68
C THR A 134 -17.84 17.59 -14.49
N GLY A 135 -17.29 17.39 -15.68
CA GLY A 135 -17.66 16.29 -16.57
C GLY A 135 -16.91 14.99 -16.29
N GLU A 136 -17.09 14.03 -17.16
CA GLU A 136 -16.34 12.78 -17.14
C GLU A 136 -14.87 13.03 -17.51
N THR A 137 -13.98 12.30 -16.85
CA THR A 137 -12.54 12.30 -17.12
C THR A 137 -12.08 10.86 -17.25
N VAL A 138 -11.52 10.51 -18.40
CA VAL A 138 -10.87 9.22 -18.64
C VAL A 138 -9.37 9.44 -18.72
N VAL A 139 -8.64 8.86 -17.79
CA VAL A 139 -7.18 8.90 -17.73
C VAL A 139 -6.63 7.70 -18.47
N LYS A 140 -6.03 7.97 -19.63
CA LYS A 140 -5.42 6.93 -20.46
C LYS A 140 -4.15 6.37 -19.81
N ASN A 141 -3.33 7.26 -19.24
CA ASN A 141 -2.13 6.88 -18.51
C ASN A 141 -1.69 8.00 -17.55
N GLU A 142 -1.00 7.63 -16.47
CA GLU A 142 -0.20 8.51 -15.65
C GLU A 142 1.27 8.20 -15.88
N SER A 143 2.10 9.21 -16.07
CA SER A 143 3.54 9.07 -16.28
C SER A 143 4.32 9.74 -15.17
N ALA A 144 5.42 9.11 -14.75
CA ALA A 144 6.48 9.70 -13.95
C ALA A 144 7.75 8.86 -14.14
N GLN A 145 8.90 9.54 -14.19
CA GLN A 145 10.22 8.92 -14.22
C GLN A 145 11.04 9.47 -13.05
N TYR A 146 11.41 8.63 -12.12
CA TYR A 146 12.21 8.99 -10.94
C TYR A 146 13.68 8.70 -11.22
N GLN A 147 14.45 9.75 -11.53
CA GLN A 147 15.86 9.70 -11.93
C GLN A 147 16.75 9.87 -10.69
N PHE A 148 17.43 8.81 -10.29
CA PHE A 148 18.34 8.78 -9.13
C PHE A 148 19.83 8.86 -9.54
N GLY A 149 20.13 8.54 -10.80
CA GLY A 149 21.48 8.40 -11.34
C GLY A 149 21.99 6.96 -11.27
N ASN A 150 23.10 6.72 -11.95
CA ASN A 150 23.69 5.39 -12.10
C ASN A 150 24.26 4.83 -10.80
N ASN A 151 24.41 3.50 -10.73
CA ASN A 151 25.01 2.75 -9.62
C ASN A 151 24.37 3.00 -8.24
N ARG A 152 23.09 3.37 -8.20
CA ARG A 152 22.36 3.51 -6.94
C ARG A 152 21.87 2.16 -6.47
N ARG A 153 22.22 1.81 -5.22
CA ARG A 153 21.68 0.63 -4.54
C ARG A 153 20.19 0.82 -4.29
N ALA A 154 19.42 -0.23 -4.52
CA ALA A 154 17.97 -0.20 -4.39
C ALA A 154 17.44 -1.50 -3.80
N TRP A 155 16.31 -1.40 -3.12
CA TRP A 155 15.53 -2.52 -2.60
C TRP A 155 14.15 -2.47 -3.24
N LEU A 156 13.89 -3.43 -4.11
CA LEU A 156 12.64 -3.54 -4.87
C LEU A 156 12.05 -4.93 -4.71
N SER A 157 10.73 -5.02 -4.70
CA SER A 157 10.00 -6.28 -4.66
C SER A 157 9.30 -6.51 -6.01
N PRO A 158 9.92 -7.29 -6.93
CA PRO A 158 9.37 -7.51 -8.26
C PRO A 158 8.13 -8.41 -8.24
N SER A 159 7.28 -8.26 -9.26
CA SER A 159 6.16 -9.18 -9.46
C SER A 159 6.65 -10.61 -9.66
N THR A 160 6.01 -11.56 -9.00
CA THR A 160 6.21 -12.99 -9.23
C THR A 160 5.42 -13.50 -10.45
N ASN A 161 4.42 -12.75 -10.88
CA ASN A 161 3.60 -13.07 -12.05
C ASN A 161 4.12 -12.33 -13.30
N VAL A 162 5.07 -12.94 -13.99
CA VAL A 162 5.72 -12.33 -15.18
C VAL A 162 4.73 -12.08 -16.33
N LYS A 163 3.68 -12.90 -16.46
CA LYS A 163 2.70 -12.77 -17.56
C LYS A 163 1.70 -11.65 -17.33
N ASN A 164 1.25 -11.51 -16.09
CA ASN A 164 0.28 -10.48 -15.67
C ASN A 164 0.81 -9.78 -14.41
N PRO A 165 1.82 -8.91 -14.53
CA PRO A 165 2.57 -8.42 -13.38
C PRO A 165 1.73 -7.65 -12.35
N PHE A 166 0.58 -7.11 -12.75
CA PHE A 166 -0.35 -6.41 -11.87
C PHE A 166 -1.35 -7.33 -11.13
N GLN A 167 -1.23 -8.66 -11.29
CA GLN A 167 -2.11 -9.65 -10.68
C GLN A 167 -1.29 -10.62 -9.83
N MET A 168 -1.10 -10.30 -8.56
CA MET A 168 -0.37 -11.10 -7.59
C MET A 168 -0.72 -10.67 -6.15
N ALA A 169 -0.39 -11.50 -5.17
CA ALA A 169 -0.69 -11.27 -3.76
C ALA A 169 0.17 -10.19 -3.07
N PHE A 170 1.06 -9.49 -3.78
CA PHE A 170 2.00 -8.48 -3.23
C PHE A 170 2.94 -9.06 -2.14
N GLN A 171 3.26 -10.32 -2.28
CA GLN A 171 4.14 -11.08 -1.39
C GLN A 171 5.39 -11.48 -2.16
N ASN A 172 6.50 -10.82 -1.89
CA ASN A 172 7.81 -11.19 -2.42
C ASN A 172 8.91 -10.57 -1.56
N ILE A 173 10.10 -11.16 -1.62
CA ILE A 173 11.28 -10.62 -0.95
C ILE A 173 11.77 -9.34 -1.64
N TYR A 174 12.42 -8.47 -0.87
CA TYR A 174 13.12 -7.32 -1.44
C TYR A 174 14.45 -7.75 -2.03
N HIS A 175 14.66 -7.48 -3.31
CA HIS A 175 15.93 -7.67 -3.98
C HIS A 175 16.84 -6.49 -3.69
N ASP A 176 17.95 -6.75 -3.01
CA ASP A 176 19.03 -5.78 -2.76
C ASP A 176 19.98 -5.78 -3.97
N THR A 177 19.95 -4.70 -4.75
CA THR A 177 20.61 -4.63 -6.06
C THR A 177 20.93 -3.20 -6.44
N THR A 178 21.42 -2.95 -7.65
CA THR A 178 21.58 -1.61 -8.21
C THR A 178 20.56 -1.36 -9.32
N LEU A 179 20.13 -0.11 -9.48
CA LEU A 179 19.16 0.26 -10.53
C LEU A 179 19.63 -0.09 -11.95
N ASP A 180 20.93 -0.18 -12.17
CA ASP A 180 21.50 -0.47 -13.48
C ASP A 180 21.50 -1.97 -13.83
N THR A 181 21.31 -2.84 -12.83
CA THR A 181 21.35 -4.30 -12.99
C THR A 181 19.98 -4.96 -12.84
N LEU A 182 18.96 -4.19 -12.46
CA LEU A 182 17.60 -4.70 -12.31
C LEU A 182 16.99 -5.11 -13.65
N SER A 183 16.24 -6.20 -13.61
CA SER A 183 15.40 -6.62 -14.73
C SER A 183 14.23 -5.65 -14.93
N THR A 184 13.70 -5.62 -16.15
CA THR A 184 12.50 -4.87 -16.54
C THR A 184 11.20 -5.52 -16.01
N VAL A 185 11.22 -6.13 -14.82
CA VAL A 185 10.02 -6.68 -14.18
C VAL A 185 9.43 -5.61 -13.27
N PRO A 186 8.15 -5.26 -13.45
CA PRO A 186 7.48 -4.31 -12.56
C PRO A 186 7.58 -4.74 -11.10
N SER A 187 7.89 -3.78 -10.24
CA SER A 187 7.96 -3.95 -8.78
C SER A 187 6.85 -3.14 -8.13
N PHE A 188 6.20 -3.72 -7.13
CA PHE A 188 5.22 -2.99 -6.33
C PHE A 188 5.90 -2.12 -5.26
N LEU A 189 5.17 -1.12 -4.77
CA LEU A 189 5.66 -0.25 -3.69
C LEU A 189 5.60 -0.95 -2.33
N PRO A 190 6.45 -0.53 -1.37
CA PRO A 190 7.46 0.52 -1.40
C PRO A 190 8.72 0.15 -2.19
N ALA A 191 9.35 1.15 -2.81
CA ALA A 191 10.61 1.02 -3.52
C ALA A 191 11.64 1.98 -2.91
N THR A 192 12.74 1.46 -2.38
CA THR A 192 13.76 2.27 -1.68
C THR A 192 15.04 2.36 -2.49
N VAL A 193 15.61 3.56 -2.61
CA VAL A 193 16.88 3.83 -3.29
C VAL A 193 17.82 4.58 -2.35
N ASP A 194 19.08 4.14 -2.29
CA ASP A 194 20.13 4.81 -1.54
C ASP A 194 20.74 5.94 -2.38
N CYS A 195 20.54 7.18 -1.93
CA CYS A 195 21.08 8.39 -2.56
C CYS A 195 22.40 8.86 -1.92
N GLY A 196 23.02 8.06 -1.06
CA GLY A 196 24.26 8.34 -0.34
C GLY A 196 24.04 9.06 0.98
N GLN A 197 23.61 10.31 0.98
CA GLN A 197 23.34 11.07 2.21
C GLN A 197 21.99 10.76 2.87
N ALA A 198 21.07 10.18 2.13
CA ALA A 198 19.77 9.76 2.60
C ALA A 198 19.23 8.63 1.71
N LYS A 199 18.32 7.82 2.24
CA LYS A 199 17.50 6.92 1.43
C LYS A 199 16.22 7.62 1.03
N VAL A 200 15.78 7.37 -0.21
CA VAL A 200 14.48 7.83 -0.71
C VAL A 200 13.62 6.61 -0.96
N THR A 201 12.44 6.58 -0.33
CA THR A 201 11.45 5.53 -0.56
C THR A 201 10.27 6.11 -1.33
N LEU A 202 9.94 5.49 -2.46
CA LEU A 202 8.73 5.78 -3.22
C LEU A 202 7.55 5.06 -2.56
N LEU A 203 6.50 5.83 -2.28
CA LEU A 203 5.28 5.39 -1.61
C LEU A 203 4.08 6.10 -2.23
N GLU A 204 2.89 5.68 -1.86
CA GLU A 204 1.65 6.36 -2.23
C GLU A 204 0.71 6.50 -1.03
N SER A 205 -0.22 7.45 -1.11
CA SER A 205 -1.24 7.65 -0.08
C SER A 205 -2.54 8.15 -0.68
N ASP A 206 -3.63 7.98 0.07
CA ASP A 206 -4.96 8.49 -0.29
C ASP A 206 -5.44 7.95 -1.64
N ALA A 207 -5.17 6.67 -1.87
CA ALA A 207 -5.55 5.99 -3.11
C ALA A 207 -6.99 5.47 -2.99
N HIS A 208 -7.91 6.19 -3.64
CA HIS A 208 -9.33 5.88 -3.72
C HIS A 208 -9.79 5.92 -5.17
N ALA A 209 -10.46 4.86 -5.65
CA ALA A 209 -10.98 4.77 -7.02
C ALA A 209 -9.96 5.21 -8.08
N TYR A 210 -8.72 4.72 -7.96
CA TYR A 210 -7.62 4.95 -8.90
C TYR A 210 -6.55 3.87 -8.73
N PRO A 211 -5.88 3.42 -9.82
CA PRO A 211 -4.90 2.32 -9.70
C PRO A 211 -3.66 2.72 -8.88
N GLY A 212 -3.13 1.75 -8.15
CA GLY A 212 -1.87 1.88 -7.42
C GLY A 212 -0.66 1.93 -8.36
N MET A 213 0.38 2.62 -7.90
CA MET A 213 1.61 2.79 -8.66
C MET A 213 2.54 1.58 -8.49
N TRP A 214 3.04 1.08 -9.62
CA TRP A 214 4.17 0.18 -9.73
C TRP A 214 5.37 0.95 -10.27
N VAL A 215 6.56 0.37 -10.14
CA VAL A 215 7.79 0.95 -10.71
C VAL A 215 8.58 -0.10 -11.48
N GLU A 216 9.22 0.34 -12.55
CA GLU A 216 10.11 -0.48 -13.38
C GLU A 216 11.44 0.23 -13.58
N ALA A 217 12.55 -0.48 -13.37
CA ALA A 217 13.87 0.07 -13.60
C ALA A 217 14.15 0.17 -15.11
N ASP A 218 14.76 1.28 -15.56
CA ASP A 218 15.15 1.49 -16.95
C ASP A 218 16.57 1.00 -17.28
N GLY A 219 17.28 0.44 -16.29
CA GLY A 219 18.68 0.04 -16.42
C GLY A 219 19.66 1.21 -16.60
N LYS A 220 19.22 2.45 -16.33
CA LYS A 220 20.00 3.68 -16.50
C LYS A 220 19.86 4.61 -15.29
N GLY A 221 19.56 4.03 -14.12
CA GLY A 221 19.45 4.76 -12.87
C GLY A 221 18.12 5.47 -12.64
N SER A 222 17.05 5.05 -13.31
CA SER A 222 15.71 5.59 -13.10
C SER A 222 14.69 4.48 -12.84
N LEU A 223 13.60 4.86 -12.16
CA LEU A 223 12.38 4.08 -12.00
C LEU A 223 11.24 4.76 -12.73
N ASN A 224 10.58 4.05 -13.65
CA ASN A 224 9.40 4.51 -14.38
C ASN A 224 8.13 4.04 -13.67
N ALA A 225 7.16 4.94 -13.50
CA ALA A 225 5.86 4.59 -12.94
C ALA A 225 5.03 3.80 -13.96
N LEU A 226 4.33 2.76 -13.49
CA LEU A 226 3.41 1.93 -14.24
C LEU A 226 2.11 1.77 -13.46
N PHE A 227 1.01 1.55 -14.18
CA PHE A 227 -0.32 1.41 -13.59
C PHE A 227 -1.09 0.29 -14.26
N ALA A 228 -1.84 -0.46 -13.45
CA ALA A 228 -2.74 -1.48 -13.97
C ALA A 228 -3.83 -0.84 -14.84
N PRO A 229 -4.13 -1.38 -16.02
CA PRO A 229 -5.24 -0.92 -16.86
C PRO A 229 -6.59 -1.22 -16.19
N TYR A 230 -7.62 -0.44 -16.53
CA TYR A 230 -8.97 -0.61 -16.02
C TYR A 230 -9.55 -1.95 -16.46
N PRO A 231 -10.06 -2.82 -15.57
CA PRO A 231 -10.65 -4.10 -15.92
C PRO A 231 -12.01 -3.89 -16.59
N THR A 232 -12.24 -4.58 -17.71
CA THR A 232 -13.53 -4.59 -18.43
C THR A 232 -14.27 -5.90 -18.26
N ARG A 233 -13.56 -7.00 -17.96
CA ARG A 233 -14.14 -8.30 -17.65
C ARG A 233 -13.31 -9.02 -16.60
N MET A 234 -14.02 -9.57 -15.62
CA MET A 234 -13.46 -10.46 -14.61
C MET A 234 -13.91 -11.89 -14.89
N ASP A 235 -13.02 -12.87 -14.67
CA ASP A 235 -13.33 -14.29 -14.69
C ASP A 235 -12.93 -14.92 -13.35
N TYR A 236 -13.47 -16.12 -13.07
CA TYR A 236 -13.20 -16.86 -11.84
C TYR A 236 -12.05 -17.86 -12.02
N HIS A 237 -11.23 -17.98 -10.98
CA HIS A 237 -10.37 -19.13 -10.83
C HIS A 237 -11.21 -20.40 -10.56
N PRO A 238 -10.72 -21.60 -10.92
CA PRO A 238 -11.46 -22.84 -10.70
C PRO A 238 -11.61 -23.23 -9.22
N TRP A 239 -10.98 -22.52 -8.32
CA TRP A 239 -10.99 -22.78 -6.88
C TRP A 239 -11.16 -21.48 -6.08
N ARG A 240 -11.74 -21.58 -4.88
CA ARG A 240 -12.03 -20.47 -3.94
C ARG A 240 -12.88 -19.33 -4.50
N ARG A 241 -13.45 -19.47 -5.68
CA ARG A 241 -14.17 -18.37 -6.37
C ARG A 241 -13.38 -17.04 -6.42
N MET A 242 -12.05 -17.13 -6.36
CA MET A 242 -11.20 -15.97 -6.61
C MET A 242 -11.43 -15.45 -8.03
N THR A 243 -11.30 -14.15 -8.21
CA THR A 243 -11.41 -13.52 -9.53
C THR A 243 -10.06 -13.06 -10.07
N TYR A 244 -9.93 -13.00 -11.39
CA TYR A 244 -8.81 -12.39 -12.07
C TYR A 244 -9.29 -11.50 -13.22
N VAL A 245 -8.46 -10.52 -13.59
CA VAL A 245 -8.76 -9.63 -14.72
C VAL A 245 -8.51 -10.38 -16.01
N ALA A 246 -9.57 -10.66 -16.77
CA ALA A 246 -9.52 -11.38 -18.03
C ALA A 246 -9.38 -10.43 -19.25
N GLU A 247 -9.99 -9.23 -19.18
CA GLU A 247 -9.89 -8.21 -20.21
C GLU A 247 -9.76 -6.82 -19.60
N THR A 248 -9.06 -5.93 -20.30
CA THR A 248 -8.78 -4.57 -19.87
C THR A 248 -9.12 -3.54 -20.93
N ALA A 249 -9.41 -2.31 -20.49
CA ALA A 249 -9.50 -1.14 -21.33
C ALA A 249 -8.12 -0.64 -21.77
N ASN A 250 -8.11 0.30 -22.71
CA ASN A 250 -6.92 1.02 -23.14
C ASN A 250 -6.67 2.31 -22.30
N TYR A 251 -7.23 2.37 -21.10
CA TYR A 251 -7.07 3.43 -20.12
C TYR A 251 -6.94 2.83 -18.71
N ILE A 252 -6.46 3.64 -17.77
CA ILE A 252 -6.20 3.17 -16.39
C ILE A 252 -7.30 3.58 -15.40
N ALA A 253 -8.01 4.70 -15.66
CA ALA A 253 -9.02 5.18 -14.73
C ALA A 253 -10.09 6.02 -15.43
N THR A 254 -11.28 6.02 -14.84
CA THR A 254 -12.40 6.91 -15.18
C THR A 254 -12.97 7.55 -13.93
N SER A 255 -13.45 8.79 -14.06
CA SER A 255 -14.07 9.51 -12.95
C SER A 255 -15.02 10.58 -13.44
N LYS A 256 -15.91 11.06 -12.58
CA LYS A 256 -16.86 12.15 -12.86
C LYS A 256 -16.70 13.26 -11.84
N GLY A 257 -16.64 14.49 -12.34
CA GLY A 257 -16.57 15.69 -11.50
C GLY A 257 -15.16 16.02 -11.00
N ALA A 258 -15.11 17.05 -10.18
CA ALA A 258 -13.88 17.47 -9.53
C ALA A 258 -13.39 16.43 -8.53
N ARG A 259 -12.07 16.14 -8.56
CA ARG A 259 -11.47 15.18 -7.63
C ARG A 259 -9.99 15.46 -7.40
N VAL A 260 -9.45 14.82 -6.40
CA VAL A 260 -8.02 14.63 -6.19
C VAL A 260 -7.63 13.20 -6.59
N TYR A 261 -6.37 13.03 -6.98
CA TYR A 261 -5.77 11.74 -7.31
C TYR A 261 -4.83 11.29 -6.18
N PRO A 262 -4.36 10.05 -6.13
CA PRO A 262 -3.46 9.59 -5.07
C PRO A 262 -2.19 10.45 -4.94
N TRP A 263 -1.66 10.52 -3.73
CA TRP A 263 -0.35 11.09 -3.50
C TRP A 263 0.75 10.14 -3.96
N ARG A 264 1.75 10.68 -4.65
CA ARG A 264 3.03 10.03 -4.95
C ARG A 264 4.07 10.63 -4.02
N ILE A 265 4.63 9.81 -3.16
CA ILE A 265 5.47 10.24 -2.04
C ILE A 265 6.92 9.85 -2.32
N MET A 266 7.84 10.76 -2.07
CA MET A 266 9.27 10.58 -2.02
C MET A 266 9.71 10.82 -0.56
N GLN A 267 9.57 9.77 0.26
CA GLN A 267 9.98 9.78 1.67
C GLN A 267 11.49 9.85 1.77
N ILE A 268 12.02 10.74 2.61
CA ILE A 268 13.47 10.95 2.79
C ILE A 268 13.84 10.53 4.20
N SER A 269 14.81 9.63 4.33
CA SER A 269 15.32 9.14 5.60
C SER A 269 16.84 9.24 5.64
N GLU A 270 17.37 10.08 6.52
CA GLU A 270 18.82 10.25 6.71
C GLU A 270 19.41 9.10 7.55
N LYS A 271 18.60 8.46 8.37
CA LYS A 271 18.97 7.31 9.19
C LYS A 271 18.00 6.16 8.93
N ASP A 272 18.53 4.94 8.87
CA ASP A 272 17.71 3.75 8.70
C ASP A 272 16.69 3.59 9.82
N ALA A 273 17.04 3.94 11.06
CA ALA A 273 16.15 3.89 12.21
C ALA A 273 14.88 4.77 12.08
N ASP A 274 14.92 5.81 11.24
CA ASP A 274 13.77 6.69 11.02
C ASP A 274 12.76 6.09 9.99
N MET A 275 13.20 5.12 9.18
CA MET A 275 12.36 4.54 8.11
C MET A 275 11.11 3.83 8.64
N PRO A 276 11.18 2.91 9.63
CA PRO A 276 9.99 2.21 10.12
C PRO A 276 8.97 3.13 10.80
N THR A 277 9.37 4.34 11.17
CA THR A 277 8.54 5.31 11.91
C THR A 277 8.06 6.48 11.05
N ALA A 278 8.29 6.44 9.73
CA ALA A 278 7.86 7.44 8.78
C ALA A 278 6.32 7.58 8.74
N ASN A 279 5.82 8.82 8.70
CA ASN A 279 4.39 9.08 8.89
C ASN A 279 3.69 9.68 7.65
N MET A 280 4.40 9.98 6.56
CA MET A 280 3.81 10.70 5.42
C MET A 280 2.62 9.97 4.79
N VAL A 281 2.66 8.63 4.69
CA VAL A 281 1.54 7.86 4.12
C VAL A 281 0.27 8.09 4.94
N TYR A 282 0.34 7.93 6.26
CA TYR A 282 -0.79 8.15 7.15
C TYR A 282 -1.21 9.63 7.18
N ALA A 283 -0.25 10.55 7.25
CA ALA A 283 -0.50 11.98 7.37
C ALA A 283 -1.18 12.61 6.14
N LEU A 284 -0.93 12.09 4.95
CA LEU A 284 -1.46 12.60 3.69
C LEU A 284 -2.80 11.95 3.29
N ALA A 285 -3.19 10.85 3.92
CA ALA A 285 -4.49 10.22 3.70
C ALA A 285 -5.64 11.08 4.23
N GLU A 286 -6.84 10.84 3.73
CA GLU A 286 -8.04 11.52 4.23
C GLU A 286 -8.27 11.24 5.73
N PRO A 287 -8.83 12.22 6.46
CA PRO A 287 -9.21 12.01 7.86
C PRO A 287 -10.28 10.94 8.03
N ASN A 288 -10.42 10.46 9.27
CA ASN A 288 -11.44 9.50 9.69
C ASN A 288 -12.84 9.88 9.17
N ARG A 289 -13.45 8.97 8.40
CA ARG A 289 -14.80 9.09 7.83
C ARG A 289 -15.89 8.46 8.70
N ILE A 290 -15.52 7.49 9.55
CA ILE A 290 -16.50 6.69 10.29
C ILE A 290 -16.97 7.35 11.60
N GLY A 291 -16.31 8.44 12.04
CA GLY A 291 -16.65 9.16 13.26
C GLY A 291 -16.22 8.41 14.53
N ASP A 292 -17.15 7.76 15.21
CA ASP A 292 -16.88 7.03 16.46
C ASP A 292 -16.02 5.77 16.22
N THR A 293 -14.90 5.70 16.93
CA THR A 293 -13.96 4.59 16.89
C THR A 293 -13.87 3.81 18.21
N SER A 294 -14.70 4.16 19.20
CA SER A 294 -14.64 3.58 20.56
C SER A 294 -14.93 2.08 20.61
N TRP A 295 -15.63 1.56 19.63
CA TRP A 295 -15.96 0.13 19.49
C TRP A 295 -14.81 -0.71 18.93
N ILE A 296 -13.83 -0.09 18.27
CA ILE A 296 -12.67 -0.75 17.67
C ILE A 296 -11.71 -1.19 18.78
N LYS A 297 -11.33 -2.45 18.78
CA LYS A 297 -10.41 -3.01 19.76
C LYS A 297 -9.26 -3.70 19.03
N PRO A 298 -8.04 -3.16 19.07
CA PRO A 298 -6.84 -3.90 18.69
C PRO A 298 -6.64 -5.13 19.59
N GLY A 299 -5.88 -6.11 19.12
CA GLY A 299 -5.63 -7.29 19.94
C GLY A 299 -4.76 -8.34 19.28
N LYS A 300 -4.53 -9.42 20.02
CA LYS A 300 -3.81 -10.60 19.58
C LYS A 300 -4.81 -11.68 19.15
N VAL A 301 -4.47 -12.40 18.10
CA VAL A 301 -5.33 -13.39 17.46
C VAL A 301 -4.65 -14.76 17.49
N SER A 302 -5.33 -15.78 17.99
CA SER A 302 -4.91 -17.17 17.84
C SER A 302 -5.26 -17.65 16.43
N TRP A 303 -4.27 -18.15 15.70
CA TRP A 303 -4.37 -18.45 14.26
C TRP A 303 -4.31 -19.96 13.99
N ASP A 304 -5.41 -20.54 13.53
CA ASP A 304 -5.62 -21.98 13.33
C ASP A 304 -4.92 -22.52 12.07
N TRP A 305 -4.81 -21.71 11.02
CA TRP A 305 -4.25 -22.10 9.72
C TRP A 305 -2.74 -22.40 9.77
N TRP A 306 -2.02 -21.81 10.73
CA TRP A 306 -0.57 -22.01 10.85
C TRP A 306 -0.19 -23.50 10.92
N SER A 307 -0.84 -24.27 11.78
CA SER A 307 -0.60 -25.70 11.96
C SER A 307 -1.50 -26.61 11.12
N ASP A 308 -2.18 -26.08 10.08
CA ASP A 308 -3.12 -26.83 9.25
C ASP A 308 -4.27 -27.40 10.08
N TRP A 309 -4.82 -26.58 10.99
CA TRP A 309 -5.87 -26.92 11.97
C TRP A 309 -5.55 -28.15 12.83
N ASN A 310 -4.30 -28.59 12.92
CA ASN A 310 -3.88 -29.72 13.73
C ASN A 310 -3.64 -29.31 15.18
N LEU A 311 -4.05 -30.18 16.08
CA LEU A 311 -3.79 -30.11 17.52
C LEU A 311 -3.15 -31.42 17.98
N GLU A 312 -2.24 -31.34 18.95
CA GLU A 312 -1.64 -32.51 19.62
C GLU A 312 -2.16 -32.62 21.05
N GLY A 313 -2.27 -33.85 21.57
CA GLY A 313 -2.69 -34.11 22.97
C GLY A 313 -4.18 -33.89 23.26
N VAL A 314 -5.03 -33.92 22.24
CA VAL A 314 -6.49 -33.83 22.36
C VAL A 314 -7.14 -35.22 22.20
N ASP A 315 -8.32 -35.41 22.77
CA ASP A 315 -9.10 -36.65 22.74
C ASP A 315 -10.15 -36.72 21.60
N PHE A 316 -10.06 -35.76 20.68
CA PHE A 316 -10.90 -35.66 19.49
C PHE A 316 -10.07 -35.52 18.22
N ARG A 317 -10.69 -35.76 17.06
CA ARG A 317 -10.06 -35.52 15.77
C ARG A 317 -9.96 -34.01 15.51
N ALA A 318 -8.73 -33.48 15.50
CA ALA A 318 -8.47 -32.10 15.10
C ALA A 318 -8.76 -31.89 13.60
N GLY A 319 -9.00 -30.66 13.21
CA GLY A 319 -9.32 -30.23 11.85
C GLY A 319 -10.32 -29.06 11.86
N ILE A 320 -10.92 -28.76 10.73
CA ILE A 320 -11.92 -27.68 10.61
C ILE A 320 -13.24 -28.18 11.19
N ASN A 321 -13.40 -28.07 12.50
CA ASN A 321 -14.61 -28.52 13.22
C ASN A 321 -14.80 -27.77 14.54
N THR A 322 -16.00 -27.85 15.06
CA THR A 322 -16.43 -27.17 16.30
C THR A 322 -15.52 -27.46 17.49
N ASN A 323 -15.07 -28.73 17.69
CA ASN A 323 -14.25 -29.08 18.86
C ASN A 323 -12.85 -28.44 18.78
N THR A 324 -12.26 -28.37 17.60
CA THR A 324 -10.98 -27.67 17.36
C THR A 324 -11.11 -26.20 17.74
N TYR A 325 -12.17 -25.53 17.29
CA TYR A 325 -12.35 -24.09 17.59
C TYR A 325 -12.71 -23.84 19.06
N LEU A 326 -13.41 -24.74 19.73
CA LEU A 326 -13.59 -24.65 21.19
C LEU A 326 -12.25 -24.69 21.94
N TYR A 327 -11.32 -25.54 21.49
CA TYR A 327 -9.95 -25.57 22.04
C TYR A 327 -9.22 -24.26 21.84
N TYR A 328 -9.27 -23.68 20.63
CA TYR A 328 -8.64 -22.37 20.33
C TYR A 328 -9.26 -21.25 21.18
N ILE A 329 -10.57 -21.25 21.41
CA ILE A 329 -11.25 -20.28 22.29
C ILE A 329 -10.75 -20.44 23.74
N ASP A 330 -10.64 -21.65 24.26
CA ASP A 330 -10.14 -21.92 25.61
C ASP A 330 -8.66 -21.50 25.76
N PHE A 331 -7.84 -21.78 24.74
CA PHE A 331 -6.45 -21.32 24.68
C PHE A 331 -6.38 -19.79 24.70
N ALA A 332 -7.13 -19.12 23.84
CA ALA A 332 -7.15 -17.66 23.77
C ALA A 332 -7.59 -17.05 25.11
N ALA A 333 -8.65 -17.56 25.74
CA ALA A 333 -9.11 -17.10 27.04
C ALA A 333 -8.06 -17.28 28.14
N LYS A 334 -7.43 -18.48 28.19
CA LYS A 334 -6.38 -18.80 29.16
C LYS A 334 -5.16 -17.87 29.05
N HIS A 335 -4.77 -17.53 27.81
CA HIS A 335 -3.59 -16.71 27.51
C HIS A 335 -3.91 -15.24 27.31
N LYS A 336 -5.16 -14.81 27.53
CA LYS A 336 -5.62 -13.42 27.40
C LYS A 336 -5.38 -12.88 25.99
N LEU A 337 -5.67 -13.68 24.99
CA LEU A 337 -5.75 -13.24 23.60
C LEU A 337 -7.17 -12.71 23.35
N GLU A 338 -7.26 -11.60 22.65
CA GLU A 338 -8.53 -10.91 22.41
C GLU A 338 -9.41 -11.66 21.41
N TYR A 339 -8.78 -12.41 20.47
CA TYR A 339 -9.48 -13.02 19.35
C TYR A 339 -8.99 -14.42 19.02
N ILE A 340 -9.86 -15.17 18.38
CA ILE A 340 -9.49 -16.28 17.49
C ILE A 340 -9.93 -15.93 16.08
N ILE A 341 -9.28 -16.51 15.08
CA ILE A 341 -9.77 -16.50 13.70
C ILE A 341 -10.24 -17.90 13.32
N LEU A 342 -11.35 -17.99 12.60
CA LEU A 342 -11.68 -19.14 11.77
C LEU A 342 -11.17 -18.83 10.37
N ASP A 343 -10.00 -19.35 10.04
CA ASP A 343 -9.35 -19.16 8.75
C ASP A 343 -10.03 -19.99 7.64
N GLU A 344 -9.48 -20.11 6.46
CA GLU A 344 -10.09 -20.80 5.33
C GLU A 344 -10.71 -22.16 5.72
N GLY A 345 -11.91 -22.44 5.23
CA GLY A 345 -12.56 -23.76 5.33
C GLY A 345 -13.77 -23.83 6.27
N TRP A 346 -14.09 -22.79 7.06
CA TRP A 346 -15.30 -22.78 7.88
C TRP A 346 -16.58 -22.68 7.03
N TYR A 347 -16.49 -22.25 5.78
CA TYR A 347 -17.50 -22.34 4.72
C TYR A 347 -16.90 -22.98 3.47
N ASP A 348 -17.71 -23.44 2.52
CA ASP A 348 -17.24 -24.00 1.25
C ASP A 348 -16.79 -22.88 0.31
N SER A 349 -15.46 -22.59 0.33
CA SER A 349 -14.87 -21.50 -0.45
C SER A 349 -15.05 -21.67 -1.98
N ASN A 350 -15.21 -22.91 -2.47
CA ASN A 350 -15.46 -23.15 -3.89
C ASN A 350 -16.90 -22.79 -4.30
N LYS A 351 -17.87 -22.90 -3.40
CA LYS A 351 -19.24 -22.41 -3.61
C LYS A 351 -19.32 -20.89 -3.44
N GLY A 352 -18.47 -20.33 -2.58
CA GLY A 352 -18.46 -18.90 -2.28
C GLY A 352 -19.72 -18.41 -1.55
N ASP A 353 -20.37 -19.27 -0.78
CA ASP A 353 -21.55 -18.93 0.02
C ASP A 353 -21.13 -18.81 1.49
N ILE A 354 -20.77 -17.60 1.91
CA ILE A 354 -20.35 -17.35 3.30
C ILE A 354 -21.51 -17.33 4.30
N MET A 355 -22.77 -17.38 3.84
CA MET A 355 -23.93 -17.39 4.73
C MET A 355 -24.17 -18.78 5.34
N HIS A 356 -23.54 -19.81 4.80
CA HIS A 356 -23.74 -21.19 5.27
C HIS A 356 -22.40 -21.84 5.67
N PRO A 357 -22.09 -21.91 6.98
CA PRO A 357 -20.97 -22.70 7.49
C PRO A 357 -21.05 -24.16 7.06
N ILE A 358 -19.91 -24.87 7.00
CA ILE A 358 -19.91 -26.31 6.78
C ILE A 358 -20.55 -27.03 7.96
N ALA A 359 -21.08 -28.24 7.74
CA ALA A 359 -21.83 -28.99 8.75
C ALA A 359 -21.04 -29.29 10.05
N ASP A 360 -19.71 -29.39 9.95
CA ASP A 360 -18.84 -29.67 11.09
C ASP A 360 -18.59 -28.45 11.98
N VAL A 361 -19.00 -27.24 11.54
CA VAL A 361 -18.77 -25.95 12.25
C VAL A 361 -20.09 -25.37 12.73
N ASP A 362 -20.38 -25.54 14.03
CA ASP A 362 -21.51 -24.91 14.72
C ASP A 362 -21.14 -23.48 15.14
N LEU A 363 -21.19 -22.55 14.18
CA LEU A 363 -20.79 -21.16 14.38
C LEU A 363 -21.59 -20.43 15.48
N PRO A 364 -22.93 -20.58 15.59
CA PRO A 364 -23.69 -19.98 16.70
C PRO A 364 -23.21 -20.45 18.08
N ARG A 365 -22.92 -21.74 18.22
CA ARG A 365 -22.35 -22.30 19.45
C ARG A 365 -20.98 -21.74 19.78
N LEU A 366 -20.10 -21.64 18.78
CA LEU A 366 -18.75 -21.07 18.93
C LEU A 366 -18.80 -19.61 19.38
N ILE A 367 -19.63 -18.80 18.77
CA ILE A 367 -19.79 -17.38 19.13
C ILE A 367 -20.33 -17.24 20.56
N SER A 368 -21.35 -18.00 20.93
CA SER A 368 -21.88 -17.99 22.30
C SER A 368 -20.82 -18.42 23.32
N TYR A 369 -20.04 -19.44 22.99
CA TYR A 369 -18.96 -19.94 23.86
C TYR A 369 -17.82 -18.94 24.03
N ALA A 370 -17.40 -18.30 22.95
CA ALA A 370 -16.34 -17.26 22.92
C ALA A 370 -16.75 -16.01 23.70
N ASN A 371 -17.99 -15.53 23.51
CA ASN A 371 -18.53 -14.38 24.24
C ASN A 371 -18.52 -14.57 25.76
N LYS A 372 -18.85 -15.78 26.25
CA LYS A 372 -18.78 -16.11 27.70
C LYS A 372 -17.37 -16.10 28.27
N ARG A 373 -16.34 -16.13 27.41
CA ARG A 373 -14.92 -16.12 27.74
C ARG A 373 -14.23 -14.81 27.39
N HIS A 374 -14.99 -13.83 26.90
CA HIS A 374 -14.49 -12.54 26.44
C HIS A 374 -13.48 -12.65 25.28
N VAL A 375 -13.64 -13.66 24.42
CA VAL A 375 -12.87 -13.85 23.20
C VAL A 375 -13.73 -13.48 22.00
N GLY A 376 -13.21 -12.66 21.10
CA GLY A 376 -13.86 -12.31 19.85
C GLY A 376 -13.59 -13.35 18.75
N ILE A 377 -14.50 -13.47 17.81
CA ILE A 377 -14.32 -14.32 16.61
C ILE A 377 -14.17 -13.42 15.39
N ILE A 378 -13.14 -13.68 14.59
CA ILE A 378 -12.90 -13.11 13.27
C ILE A 378 -13.11 -14.22 12.24
N LEU A 379 -13.73 -13.93 11.11
CA LEU A 379 -14.00 -14.90 10.06
C LEU A 379 -13.19 -14.58 8.81
N TRP A 380 -12.55 -15.58 8.22
CA TRP A 380 -11.85 -15.46 6.95
C TRP A 380 -12.83 -15.51 5.77
N THR A 381 -12.55 -14.77 4.71
CA THR A 381 -13.27 -14.87 3.43
C THR A 381 -12.46 -14.31 2.27
N VAL A 382 -12.90 -14.59 1.04
CA VAL A 382 -12.31 -14.07 -0.20
C VAL A 382 -12.95 -12.73 -0.57
N PHE A 383 -12.18 -11.78 -1.10
CA PHE A 383 -12.64 -10.43 -1.43
C PHE A 383 -13.89 -10.40 -2.30
N ASN A 384 -13.90 -11.09 -3.44
CA ASN A 384 -15.08 -11.08 -4.30
C ASN A 384 -16.28 -11.81 -3.70
N VAL A 385 -16.05 -12.82 -2.86
CA VAL A 385 -17.13 -13.56 -2.18
C VAL A 385 -17.87 -12.67 -1.20
N ILE A 386 -17.15 -11.89 -0.38
CA ILE A 386 -17.79 -10.95 0.54
C ILE A 386 -18.39 -9.76 -0.20
N ASP A 387 -17.75 -9.25 -1.27
CA ASP A 387 -18.27 -8.11 -2.05
C ASP A 387 -19.62 -8.44 -2.71
N GLU A 388 -19.79 -9.68 -3.21
CA GLU A 388 -21.06 -10.18 -3.76
C GLU A 388 -22.21 -10.25 -2.74
N GLN A 389 -21.90 -10.38 -1.43
CA GLN A 389 -22.86 -10.58 -0.33
C GLN A 389 -22.68 -9.52 0.79
N LEU A 390 -22.10 -8.38 0.48
CA LEU A 390 -21.48 -7.46 1.43
C LEU A 390 -22.40 -7.01 2.57
N GLU A 391 -23.53 -6.41 2.28
CA GLU A 391 -24.45 -5.88 3.30
C GLU A 391 -25.12 -6.99 4.11
N GLU A 392 -25.50 -8.08 3.45
CA GLU A 392 -26.13 -9.21 4.09
C GLU A 392 -25.16 -9.88 5.06
N ALA A 393 -23.94 -10.17 4.63
CA ALA A 393 -22.91 -10.80 5.47
C ALA A 393 -22.52 -9.90 6.65
N CYS A 394 -22.23 -8.62 6.41
CA CYS A 394 -21.88 -7.69 7.49
C CYS A 394 -23.00 -7.58 8.54
N SER A 395 -24.25 -7.39 8.09
CA SER A 395 -25.40 -7.31 8.99
C SER A 395 -25.64 -8.60 9.77
N HIS A 396 -25.59 -9.77 9.10
CA HIS A 396 -25.82 -11.07 9.68
C HIS A 396 -24.79 -11.39 10.76
N TYR A 397 -23.51 -11.31 10.41
CA TYR A 397 -22.43 -11.70 11.32
C TYR A 397 -22.22 -10.73 12.47
N ALA A 398 -22.42 -9.41 12.25
CA ALA A 398 -22.43 -8.44 13.34
C ALA A 398 -23.53 -8.73 14.36
N LYS A 399 -24.78 -9.02 13.91
CA LYS A 399 -25.90 -9.39 14.80
C LYS A 399 -25.65 -10.70 15.55
N MET A 400 -24.96 -11.65 14.93
CA MET A 400 -24.57 -12.90 15.57
C MET A 400 -23.49 -12.70 16.64
N GLY A 401 -22.68 -11.62 16.54
CA GLY A 401 -21.64 -11.24 17.50
C GLY A 401 -20.21 -11.46 17.03
N VAL A 402 -20.00 -11.73 15.74
CA VAL A 402 -18.68 -11.74 15.08
C VAL A 402 -18.06 -10.35 15.22
N LYS A 403 -16.73 -10.27 15.32
CA LYS A 403 -16.00 -9.02 15.56
C LYS A 403 -15.34 -8.44 14.31
N GLY A 404 -15.16 -9.23 13.28
CA GLY A 404 -14.52 -8.75 12.04
C GLY A 404 -14.29 -9.83 11.02
N PHE A 405 -13.65 -9.41 9.93
CA PHE A 405 -13.23 -10.31 8.86
C PHE A 405 -11.73 -10.19 8.58
N LYS A 406 -11.10 -11.34 8.28
CA LYS A 406 -9.88 -11.42 7.50
C LYS A 406 -10.30 -11.65 6.06
N VAL A 407 -9.99 -10.71 5.17
CA VAL A 407 -10.43 -10.75 3.76
C VAL A 407 -9.21 -10.89 2.86
N ASP A 408 -9.21 -11.92 2.02
CA ASP A 408 -8.03 -12.41 1.34
C ASP A 408 -8.23 -12.49 -0.19
N PHE A 409 -7.10 -12.62 -0.93
CA PHE A 409 -7.07 -12.85 -2.38
C PHE A 409 -7.70 -11.73 -3.22
N LEU A 410 -7.35 -10.45 -2.95
CA LEU A 410 -7.62 -9.36 -3.88
C LEU A 410 -6.71 -9.45 -5.11
N ASP A 411 -5.41 -9.67 -4.88
CA ASP A 411 -4.34 -9.99 -5.84
C ASP A 411 -4.22 -9.00 -7.01
N ARG A 412 -4.65 -7.75 -6.85
CA ARG A 412 -4.61 -6.69 -7.86
C ARG A 412 -4.75 -5.30 -7.24
N ASN A 413 -4.40 -4.25 -7.99
CA ASN A 413 -4.51 -2.86 -7.55
C ASN A 413 -4.93 -1.89 -8.66
N ASP A 414 -5.80 -2.33 -9.55
CA ASP A 414 -6.51 -1.45 -10.49
C ASP A 414 -7.58 -0.60 -9.80
N GLN A 415 -8.20 0.32 -10.53
CA GLN A 415 -9.22 1.22 -9.97
C GLN A 415 -10.33 0.47 -9.24
N THR A 416 -10.88 -0.60 -9.85
CA THR A 416 -12.04 -1.31 -9.27
C THR A 416 -11.67 -2.11 -8.03
N ALA A 417 -10.39 -2.50 -7.88
CA ALA A 417 -9.87 -3.09 -6.66
C ALA A 417 -9.90 -2.11 -5.49
N PHE A 418 -9.46 -0.87 -5.69
CA PHE A 418 -9.57 0.18 -4.66
C PHE A 418 -11.02 0.51 -4.30
N GLU A 419 -11.91 0.56 -5.30
CA GLU A 419 -13.35 0.76 -5.06
C GLU A 419 -13.98 -0.37 -4.25
N MET A 420 -13.58 -1.62 -4.47
CA MET A 420 -14.01 -2.78 -3.69
C MET A 420 -13.54 -2.67 -2.22
N VAL A 421 -12.28 -2.34 -2.00
CA VAL A 421 -11.72 -2.18 -0.65
C VAL A 421 -12.40 -1.03 0.11
N ASP A 422 -12.68 0.10 -0.55
CA ASP A 422 -13.41 1.23 0.06
C ASP A 422 -14.83 0.81 0.47
N ARG A 423 -15.58 0.10 -0.40
CA ARG A 423 -16.93 -0.41 -0.06
C ARG A 423 -16.90 -1.38 1.11
N LEU A 424 -15.94 -2.29 1.13
CA LEU A 424 -15.76 -3.25 2.22
C LEU A 424 -15.47 -2.55 3.54
N ALA A 425 -14.52 -1.61 3.55
CA ALA A 425 -14.14 -0.86 4.75
C ALA A 425 -15.32 -0.06 5.32
N ASP A 426 -16.09 0.59 4.45
CA ASP A 426 -17.29 1.36 4.84
C ASP A 426 -18.40 0.46 5.40
N ALA A 427 -18.74 -0.63 4.71
CA ALA A 427 -19.78 -1.55 5.16
C ALA A 427 -19.41 -2.18 6.51
N CYS A 428 -18.17 -2.66 6.67
CA CYS A 428 -17.70 -3.20 7.94
C CYS A 428 -17.73 -2.15 9.07
N ALA A 429 -17.36 -0.90 8.78
CA ALA A 429 -17.44 0.19 9.76
C ALA A 429 -18.88 0.44 10.24
N ARG A 430 -19.84 0.50 9.31
CA ARG A 430 -21.28 0.70 9.66
C ARG A 430 -21.85 -0.43 10.53
N HIS A 431 -21.30 -1.62 10.42
CA HIS A 431 -21.69 -2.79 11.21
C HIS A 431 -20.77 -3.08 12.40
N HIS A 432 -19.82 -2.19 12.72
CA HIS A 432 -18.85 -2.32 13.80
C HIS A 432 -17.98 -3.59 13.70
N LEU A 433 -17.50 -3.88 12.51
CA LEU A 433 -16.61 -5.00 12.20
C LEU A 433 -15.20 -4.50 11.88
N VAL A 434 -14.19 -5.08 12.51
CA VAL A 434 -12.79 -4.80 12.19
C VAL A 434 -12.35 -5.61 10.98
N LEU A 435 -11.29 -5.15 10.31
CA LEU A 435 -10.74 -5.78 9.11
C LEU A 435 -9.25 -6.03 9.24
N ASP A 436 -8.86 -7.18 8.74
CA ASP A 436 -7.51 -7.57 8.37
C ASP A 436 -7.51 -7.94 6.88
N LEU A 437 -6.64 -7.34 6.07
CA LEU A 437 -6.68 -7.45 4.62
C LEU A 437 -5.44 -8.19 4.11
N HIS A 438 -5.67 -9.31 3.43
CA HIS A 438 -4.65 -10.18 2.87
C HIS A 438 -4.70 -10.22 1.34
N GLY A 439 -3.65 -10.76 0.68
CA GLY A 439 -3.55 -10.75 -0.77
C GLY A 439 -3.74 -9.36 -1.38
N ILE A 440 -3.32 -8.31 -0.70
CA ILE A 440 -3.63 -6.91 -0.99
C ILE A 440 -2.35 -6.09 -1.21
N TYR A 441 -2.48 -4.98 -1.92
CA TYR A 441 -1.43 -3.97 -2.06
C TYR A 441 -1.06 -3.33 -0.70
N THR A 442 0.15 -2.73 -0.62
CA THR A 442 0.62 -2.06 0.60
C THR A 442 -0.30 -0.93 1.04
N PRO A 443 -0.43 -0.67 2.36
CA PRO A 443 -1.30 0.38 2.88
C PRO A 443 -1.03 1.74 2.22
N THR A 444 -2.11 2.42 1.86
CA THR A 444 -2.09 3.78 1.31
C THR A 444 -2.71 4.78 2.29
N GLY A 445 -2.68 4.49 3.58
CA GLY A 445 -3.30 5.30 4.62
C GLY A 445 -4.80 5.04 4.82
N LEU A 446 -5.33 3.95 4.26
CA LEU A 446 -6.75 3.57 4.41
C LEU A 446 -7.17 3.45 5.88
N ASN A 447 -6.28 2.98 6.76
CA ASN A 447 -6.50 2.88 8.20
C ASN A 447 -6.62 4.23 8.93
N ARG A 448 -6.33 5.35 8.27
CA ARG A 448 -6.69 6.68 8.76
C ARG A 448 -8.12 7.05 8.39
N THR A 449 -8.50 6.77 7.15
CA THR A 449 -9.83 7.06 6.60
C THR A 449 -10.88 6.13 7.20
N TYR A 450 -10.53 4.85 7.34
CA TYR A 450 -11.33 3.78 7.93
C TYR A 450 -10.55 3.09 9.06
N PRO A 451 -10.57 3.64 10.29
CA PRO A 451 -9.82 3.09 11.43
C PRO A 451 -10.18 1.66 11.84
N ASN A 452 -11.28 1.12 11.33
CA ASN A 452 -11.65 -0.30 11.50
C ASN A 452 -10.80 -1.26 10.65
N VAL A 453 -10.05 -0.76 9.66
CA VAL A 453 -9.04 -1.55 8.95
C VAL A 453 -7.77 -1.52 9.80
N LEU A 454 -7.56 -2.58 10.58
CA LEU A 454 -6.48 -2.63 11.56
C LEU A 454 -5.17 -3.11 10.95
N ASN A 455 -5.23 -4.07 10.02
CA ASN A 455 -4.02 -4.69 9.52
C ASN A 455 -4.06 -4.99 8.02
N PHE A 456 -2.86 -5.19 7.46
CA PHE A 456 -2.64 -5.46 6.04
C PHE A 456 -1.46 -6.43 5.89
N GLU A 457 -1.59 -7.40 5.03
CA GLU A 457 -0.48 -8.29 4.71
C GLU A 457 0.58 -7.58 3.83
N SER A 458 0.54 -7.74 2.53
CA SER A 458 1.50 -7.19 1.56
C SER A 458 2.96 -7.38 1.99
N VAL A 459 3.31 -8.57 2.44
CA VAL A 459 4.62 -8.93 2.96
C VAL A 459 4.89 -10.40 2.66
N PHE A 460 6.13 -10.77 2.48
CA PHE A 460 6.55 -12.18 2.42
C PHE A 460 6.53 -12.74 3.85
N GLY A 461 5.32 -13.08 4.33
CA GLY A 461 5.02 -13.40 5.72
C GLY A 461 5.62 -14.72 6.20
N MET A 462 5.45 -15.00 7.51
CA MET A 462 5.93 -16.25 8.12
C MET A 462 5.33 -17.49 7.47
N GLU A 463 4.11 -17.41 6.93
CA GLU A 463 3.46 -18.54 6.26
C GLU A 463 4.27 -19.14 5.11
N GLU A 464 5.10 -18.36 4.45
CA GLU A 464 5.96 -18.78 3.34
C GLU A 464 6.96 -19.88 3.73
N VAL A 465 7.25 -20.08 5.01
CA VAL A 465 8.08 -21.19 5.48
C VAL A 465 7.38 -22.55 5.35
N LYS A 466 6.06 -22.58 5.19
CA LYS A 466 5.29 -23.83 5.06
C LYS A 466 5.61 -24.57 3.76
N TRP A 467 5.90 -23.81 2.69
CA TRP A 467 6.21 -24.36 1.34
C TRP A 467 7.48 -23.81 0.72
N GLY A 468 8.15 -22.89 1.38
CA GLY A 468 9.35 -22.22 0.89
C GLY A 468 10.58 -23.11 0.80
N SER A 469 11.72 -22.51 0.57
CA SER A 469 13.01 -23.16 0.53
C SER A 469 14.09 -22.33 1.23
N LEU A 470 15.25 -22.94 1.52
CA LEU A 470 16.42 -22.24 2.08
C LEU A 470 17.03 -21.18 1.14
N LYS A 471 16.56 -21.08 -0.11
CA LYS A 471 16.89 -19.96 -1.01
C LYS A 471 16.31 -18.65 -0.49
N ASN A 472 15.16 -18.73 0.19
CA ASN A 472 14.54 -17.61 0.86
C ASN A 472 15.14 -17.49 2.27
N ASN A 473 16.01 -16.51 2.45
CA ASN A 473 16.65 -16.24 3.74
C ASN A 473 15.70 -15.40 4.61
N HIS A 474 14.76 -16.06 5.30
CA HIS A 474 13.81 -15.39 6.17
C HIS A 474 14.50 -14.51 7.23
N PRO A 475 15.51 -14.96 8.00
CA PRO A 475 16.14 -14.10 8.99
C PRO A 475 16.74 -12.80 8.42
N LEU A 476 17.20 -12.80 7.18
CA LEU A 476 17.65 -11.58 6.51
C LEU A 476 16.47 -10.72 6.07
N TYR A 477 15.43 -11.34 5.52
CA TYR A 477 14.22 -10.63 5.12
C TYR A 477 13.54 -9.98 6.32
N ASP A 478 13.40 -10.71 7.43
CA ASP A 478 12.74 -10.28 8.67
C ASP A 478 13.38 -9.03 9.28
N VAL A 479 14.70 -8.85 9.12
CA VAL A 479 15.42 -7.65 9.58
C VAL A 479 15.57 -6.58 8.48
N THR A 480 15.09 -6.82 7.27
CA THR A 480 15.18 -5.88 6.15
C THR A 480 13.83 -5.23 5.85
N PHE A 481 12.78 -6.03 5.74
CA PHE A 481 11.48 -5.52 5.30
C PHE A 481 10.88 -4.44 6.20
N PRO A 482 11.08 -4.41 7.54
CA PRO A 482 10.49 -3.38 8.38
C PRO A 482 10.93 -1.96 7.99
N PHE A 483 12.17 -1.81 7.57
CA PHE A 483 12.71 -0.52 7.12
C PHE A 483 12.06 -0.04 5.81
N ILE A 484 11.51 -0.94 5.01
CA ILE A 484 10.91 -0.61 3.71
C ILE A 484 9.37 -0.65 3.83
N ARG A 485 8.81 -1.82 4.14
CA ARG A 485 7.36 -2.09 4.13
C ARG A 485 6.59 -1.29 5.18
N MET A 486 7.14 -1.17 6.40
CA MET A 486 6.44 -0.49 7.49
C MET A 486 6.35 1.04 7.32
N GLN A 487 7.06 1.63 6.36
CA GLN A 487 6.84 3.03 5.99
C GLN A 487 5.41 3.26 5.44
N SER A 488 4.79 2.24 4.87
CA SER A 488 3.40 2.30 4.38
C SER A 488 2.36 2.16 5.49
N GLY A 489 2.69 1.51 6.60
CA GLY A 489 1.75 1.25 7.71
C GLY A 489 1.91 -0.12 8.34
N SER A 490 0.90 -0.54 9.11
CA SER A 490 0.86 -1.82 9.82
C SER A 490 1.06 -3.02 8.89
N VAL A 491 1.52 -4.13 9.47
CA VAL A 491 1.84 -5.35 8.72
C VAL A 491 1.38 -6.59 9.48
N ASP A 492 0.61 -7.46 8.81
CA ASP A 492 0.31 -8.80 9.30
C ASP A 492 1.35 -9.79 8.79
N PHE A 493 2.44 -9.92 9.54
CA PHE A 493 3.54 -10.84 9.23
C PHE A 493 3.29 -12.24 9.80
N THR A 494 2.40 -12.37 10.77
CA THR A 494 2.09 -13.61 11.50
C THR A 494 3.30 -14.22 12.25
N PRO A 495 3.98 -13.46 13.14
CA PRO A 495 5.18 -13.91 13.83
C PRO A 495 4.90 -14.99 14.89
N GLY A 496 5.96 -15.53 15.51
CA GLY A 496 5.89 -16.31 16.74
C GLY A 496 6.03 -17.82 16.57
N ALA A 497 6.50 -18.29 15.43
CA ALA A 497 6.81 -19.71 15.21
C ALA A 497 7.97 -20.15 16.11
N LEU A 498 7.66 -20.76 17.28
CA LEU A 498 8.65 -21.19 18.27
C LEU A 498 9.28 -22.54 17.94
N ARG A 499 8.68 -23.35 17.08
CA ARG A 499 9.37 -24.43 16.39
C ARG A 499 10.28 -23.80 15.36
N ASN A 500 11.58 -24.02 15.50
CA ASN A 500 12.57 -23.38 14.65
C ASN A 500 13.68 -24.35 14.22
N GLY A 501 14.28 -24.08 13.08
CA GLY A 501 15.43 -24.81 12.57
C GLY A 501 16.58 -23.90 12.15
N THR A 502 17.80 -24.35 12.41
CA THR A 502 18.98 -23.76 11.80
C THR A 502 19.01 -24.09 10.31
N ARG A 503 19.89 -23.43 9.53
CA ARG A 503 20.02 -23.74 8.09
C ARG A 503 20.25 -25.23 7.77
N LYS A 504 20.77 -26.02 8.73
CA LYS A 504 21.03 -27.47 8.56
C LYS A 504 19.78 -28.33 8.85
N ASP A 505 18.94 -27.88 9.78
CA ASP A 505 17.87 -28.66 10.37
C ASP A 505 16.48 -28.21 9.91
N TRP A 506 16.41 -27.02 9.29
CA TRP A 506 15.13 -26.47 8.80
C TRP A 506 14.66 -27.20 7.54
N LEU A 507 13.38 -27.51 7.51
CA LEU A 507 12.68 -28.01 6.34
C LEU A 507 11.28 -27.42 6.26
N ALA A 508 10.78 -27.23 5.05
CA ALA A 508 9.40 -26.81 4.83
C ALA A 508 8.44 -27.92 5.25
N SER A 509 7.41 -27.58 6.01
CA SER A 509 6.36 -28.50 6.40
C SER A 509 5.04 -27.73 6.49
N TYR A 510 4.04 -28.21 5.79
CA TYR A 510 2.73 -27.58 5.77
C TYR A 510 1.98 -27.76 7.11
N THR A 511 2.06 -28.96 7.70
CA THR A 511 1.31 -29.34 8.90
C THR A 511 2.04 -29.10 10.22
N LYS A 512 3.38 -28.99 10.16
CA LYS A 512 4.25 -28.73 11.31
C LYS A 512 5.31 -27.71 10.94
N PRO A 513 4.93 -26.49 10.58
CA PRO A 513 5.85 -25.49 10.09
C PRO A 513 6.86 -25.09 11.15
N MET A 514 8.02 -24.61 10.69
CA MET A 514 9.06 -24.08 11.56
C MET A 514 9.68 -22.82 10.97
N SER A 515 9.98 -21.85 11.83
CA SER A 515 10.73 -20.66 11.44
C SER A 515 12.19 -21.00 11.13
N GLN A 516 12.83 -20.18 10.31
CA GLN A 516 14.28 -20.15 10.18
C GLN A 516 14.89 -19.29 11.30
N GLY A 517 16.00 -19.73 11.91
CA GLY A 517 16.69 -18.95 12.91
C GLY A 517 16.38 -19.37 14.36
N THR A 518 15.99 -18.45 15.23
CA THR A 518 15.87 -18.70 16.66
C THR A 518 14.52 -18.25 17.22
N ARG A 519 14.11 -18.83 18.38
CA ARG A 519 12.92 -18.40 19.12
C ARG A 519 13.03 -16.96 19.60
N CYS A 520 14.23 -16.50 19.98
CA CYS A 520 14.45 -15.11 20.39
C CYS A 520 14.18 -14.14 19.23
N HIS A 521 14.55 -14.51 18.00
CA HIS A 521 14.24 -13.74 16.80
C HIS A 521 12.71 -13.61 16.66
N GLN A 522 11.97 -14.71 16.67
CA GLN A 522 10.53 -14.73 16.59
C GLN A 522 9.82 -13.93 17.71
N ALA A 523 10.35 -14.00 18.93
CA ALA A 523 9.83 -13.19 20.05
C ALA A 523 10.11 -11.68 19.87
N ALA A 524 11.23 -11.31 19.26
CA ALA A 524 11.56 -9.91 19.00
C ALA A 524 10.66 -9.28 17.93
N GLU A 525 10.16 -10.06 16.96
CA GLU A 525 9.25 -9.61 15.91
C GLU A 525 7.97 -9.00 16.48
N TYR A 526 7.42 -9.53 17.56
CA TYR A 526 6.26 -8.96 18.27
C TYR A 526 6.52 -7.55 18.84
N VAL A 527 7.77 -7.19 19.06
CA VAL A 527 8.14 -5.87 19.58
C VAL A 527 8.45 -4.90 18.45
N VAL A 528 9.03 -5.42 17.35
CA VAL A 528 9.52 -4.59 16.23
C VAL A 528 8.42 -4.28 15.23
N TYR A 529 7.52 -5.24 14.94
CA TYR A 529 6.52 -5.08 13.89
C TYR A 529 5.28 -4.32 14.38
N ASP A 530 4.87 -3.34 13.61
CA ASP A 530 3.65 -2.56 13.88
C ASP A 530 2.43 -3.34 13.39
N SER A 531 1.69 -3.95 14.31
CA SER A 531 0.54 -4.79 14.01
C SER A 531 -0.56 -4.63 15.06
N PRO A 532 -1.53 -3.72 14.84
CA PRO A 532 -2.65 -3.53 15.79
C PRO A 532 -3.54 -4.75 15.98
N LEU A 533 -3.55 -5.67 15.01
CA LEU A 533 -4.24 -6.95 15.07
C LEU A 533 -3.22 -8.06 14.77
N THR A 534 -2.51 -8.50 15.82
CA THR A 534 -1.35 -9.39 15.66
C THR A 534 -1.79 -10.86 15.67
N MET A 535 -1.62 -11.56 14.56
CA MET A 535 -1.79 -13.01 14.51
C MET A 535 -0.57 -13.73 15.10
N LEU A 536 -0.85 -14.77 15.88
CA LEU A 536 0.16 -15.60 16.52
C LEU A 536 0.24 -16.94 15.79
N SER A 537 1.44 -17.31 15.34
CA SER A 537 1.67 -18.58 14.64
C SER A 537 1.46 -19.79 15.55
N ASP A 538 2.14 -19.87 16.71
CA ASP A 538 2.02 -21.00 17.62
C ASP A 538 0.93 -20.78 18.68
N VAL A 539 0.15 -21.82 18.94
CA VAL A 539 -0.90 -21.94 20.00
C VAL A 539 -0.62 -23.08 20.96
#